data_e9b467bf7f7caf85c791bfbe2e8f5929
#
_entry.id   e9b467bf7f7caf85c791bfbe2e8f5929
#
_cell.length_a   1.000
_cell.length_b   1.000
_cell.length_c   1.000
_cell.angle_alpha   90.00
_cell.angle_beta   90.00
_cell.angle_gamma   90.00
#
_symmetry.space_group_name_H-M   'P 1'
#
loop_
_entity.id
_entity.type
_entity.pdbx_description
1 polymer ?
#
loop_
_entity_poly.entity_id
_entity_poly.type
_entity_poly.pdbx_seq_one_letter_code
_entity_poly.pdbx_strand_id
1 'polypeptide(L)'
;HYESFTELLESYDIKIALLTGSTKAKEKRETYQKIKDGEVDIVIGTHAVIQDKVEYNKLALVITDEQHRFGVRQRESLSLKGEKPHVLVMSATPIPRTLAIILYGDLDVSIIDELPAERLPIKNCVVNTSYRPTAYRFIEKQVSQGRQVYIICPMVEESETMEGENVIQYAQMLRSQFAPS
;
A
#
# COMPACT_ATOMS: atom_id res chain seq x y z
N HIS A 1 -3.53 7.84 1.47
CA HIS A 1 -2.69 8.87 2.12
C HIS A 1 -3.00 10.28 1.61
N TYR A 2 -3.05 10.53 0.28
CA TYR A 2 -3.28 11.88 -0.23
C TYR A 2 -4.60 12.46 0.30
N GLU A 3 -5.71 11.76 0.15
CA GLU A 3 -7.03 12.18 0.63
C GLU A 3 -7.03 12.41 2.15
N SER A 4 -6.47 11.46 2.91
CA SER A 4 -6.40 11.56 4.37
C SER A 4 -5.59 12.78 4.85
N PHE A 5 -4.46 13.06 4.20
CA PHE A 5 -3.66 14.25 4.54
C PHE A 5 -4.35 15.55 4.13
N THR A 6 -5.03 15.56 2.99
CA THR A 6 -5.79 16.73 2.53
C THR A 6 -6.92 17.05 3.51
N GLU A 7 -7.66 16.04 3.95
CA GLU A 7 -8.74 16.20 4.93
C GLU A 7 -8.19 16.64 6.32
N LEU A 8 -7.13 15.97 6.80
CA LEU A 8 -6.53 16.25 8.11
C LEU A 8 -5.97 17.67 8.19
N LEU A 9 -5.42 18.18 7.09
CA LEU A 9 -4.72 19.47 7.03
C LEU A 9 -5.55 20.58 6.37
N GLU A 10 -6.84 20.33 6.13
CA GLU A 10 -7.75 21.30 5.46
C GLU A 10 -7.80 22.67 6.16
N SER A 11 -7.70 22.69 7.49
CA SER A 11 -7.71 23.91 8.28
C SER A 11 -6.39 24.68 8.31
N TYR A 12 -5.34 24.13 7.71
CA TYR A 12 -4.00 24.73 7.66
C TYR A 12 -3.68 25.19 6.24
N ASP A 13 -2.91 26.27 6.11
CA ASP A 13 -2.43 26.75 4.79
C ASP A 13 -1.24 25.91 4.30
N ILE A 14 -1.47 24.60 4.12
CA ILE A 14 -0.47 23.63 3.68
C ILE A 14 -0.81 23.15 2.28
N LYS A 15 0.12 23.30 1.36
CA LYS A 15 -0.03 22.89 -0.03
C LYS A 15 0.49 21.48 -0.26
N ILE A 16 -0.43 20.57 -0.61
CA ILE A 16 -0.14 19.16 -0.83
C ILE A 16 -0.21 18.85 -2.33
N ALA A 17 0.83 18.23 -2.88
CA ALA A 17 0.86 17.76 -4.24
C ALA A 17 0.87 16.23 -4.33
N LEU A 18 0.12 15.69 -5.29
CA LEU A 18 0.12 14.26 -5.64
C LEU A 18 0.94 14.01 -6.89
N LEU A 19 1.91 13.09 -6.79
CA LEU A 19 2.78 12.74 -7.90
C LEU A 19 2.87 11.22 -8.08
N THR A 20 2.21 10.69 -9.09
CA THR A 20 2.14 9.25 -9.38
C THR A 20 2.61 8.91 -10.79
N GLY A 21 2.75 7.62 -11.08
CA GLY A 21 3.04 7.14 -12.43
C GLY A 21 1.98 7.55 -13.46
N SER A 22 0.71 7.60 -13.06
CA SER A 22 -0.45 7.94 -13.89
C SER A 22 -0.68 9.44 -14.10
N THR A 23 0.01 10.32 -13.36
CA THR A 23 -0.09 11.77 -13.53
C THR A 23 0.33 12.17 -14.95
N LYS A 24 -0.48 12.98 -15.63
CA LYS A 24 -0.22 13.40 -17.02
C LYS A 24 1.08 14.19 -17.13
N ALA A 25 1.74 14.10 -18.28
CA ALA A 25 3.07 14.71 -18.49
C ALA A 25 3.10 16.24 -18.28
N LYS A 26 2.04 16.95 -18.63
CA LYS A 26 1.91 18.38 -18.38
C LYS A 26 1.84 18.68 -16.89
N GLU A 27 0.95 18.01 -16.17
CA GLU A 27 0.77 18.15 -14.72
C GLU A 27 2.05 17.79 -13.95
N LYS A 28 2.77 16.75 -14.39
CA LYS A 28 4.07 16.39 -13.81
C LYS A 28 5.07 17.53 -13.90
N ARG A 29 5.18 18.18 -15.07
CA ARG A 29 6.12 19.30 -15.27
C ARG A 29 5.76 20.48 -14.38
N GLU A 30 4.48 20.84 -14.31
CA GLU A 30 3.99 21.91 -13.44
C GLU A 30 4.25 21.59 -11.95
N THR A 31 4.00 20.35 -11.54
CA THR A 31 4.28 19.91 -10.16
C THR A 31 5.77 19.93 -9.85
N TYR A 32 6.63 19.49 -10.76
CA TYR A 32 8.08 19.55 -10.57
C TYR A 32 8.56 21.01 -10.39
N GLN A 33 8.02 21.93 -11.17
CA GLN A 33 8.38 23.35 -11.05
C GLN A 33 7.94 23.89 -9.69
N LYS A 34 6.71 23.62 -9.26
CA LYS A 34 6.19 24.05 -7.95
C LYS A 34 7.00 23.49 -6.78
N ILE A 35 7.44 22.22 -6.87
CA ILE A 35 8.32 21.60 -5.85
C ILE A 35 9.67 22.33 -5.80
N LYS A 36 10.25 22.60 -6.97
CA LYS A 36 11.53 23.29 -7.08
C LYS A 36 11.45 24.73 -6.55
N ASP A 37 10.36 25.43 -6.81
CA ASP A 37 10.14 26.82 -6.39
C ASP A 37 9.74 26.92 -4.90
N GLY A 38 9.48 25.78 -4.24
CA GLY A 38 9.07 25.74 -2.83
C GLY A 38 7.62 26.16 -2.60
N GLU A 39 6.78 26.05 -3.63
CA GLU A 39 5.35 26.35 -3.54
C GLU A 39 4.53 25.17 -2.98
N VAL A 40 5.15 24.03 -2.74
CA VAL A 40 4.52 22.82 -2.21
C VAL A 40 5.21 22.42 -0.91
N ASP A 41 4.41 22.22 0.13
CA ASP A 41 4.90 21.85 1.45
C ASP A 41 5.02 20.33 1.63
N ILE A 42 4.05 19.58 1.09
CA ILE A 42 4.00 18.11 1.19
C ILE A 42 3.82 17.52 -0.21
N VAL A 43 4.70 16.58 -0.56
CA VAL A 43 4.58 15.80 -1.80
C VAL A 43 4.26 14.36 -1.46
N ILE A 44 3.13 13.86 -1.92
CA ILE A 44 2.71 12.47 -1.75
C ILE A 44 2.77 11.77 -3.11
N GLY A 45 3.36 10.59 -3.16
CA GLY A 45 3.43 9.88 -4.41
C GLY A 45 4.03 8.48 -4.30
N THR A 46 4.23 7.88 -5.46
CA THR A 46 4.88 6.58 -5.62
C THR A 46 6.33 6.78 -6.07
N HIS A 47 6.90 5.84 -6.80
CA HIS A 47 8.24 5.97 -7.39
C HIS A 47 8.48 7.26 -8.20
N ALA A 48 7.42 7.97 -8.58
CA ALA A 48 7.55 9.22 -9.33
C ALA A 48 8.25 10.33 -8.54
N VAL A 49 8.14 10.34 -7.20
CA VAL A 49 8.77 11.34 -6.31
C VAL A 49 10.29 11.15 -6.17
N ILE A 50 10.80 9.95 -6.50
CA ILE A 50 12.22 9.59 -6.35
C ILE A 50 13.02 9.93 -7.63
N GLN A 51 12.34 10.15 -8.76
CA GLN A 51 13.00 10.37 -10.05
C GLN A 51 13.98 11.56 -9.98
N ASP A 52 15.10 11.47 -10.71
CA ASP A 52 16.14 12.49 -10.73
C ASP A 52 15.64 13.87 -11.17
N LYS A 53 14.58 13.89 -11.97
CA LYS A 53 13.92 15.12 -12.44
C LYS A 53 13.19 15.91 -11.35
N VAL A 54 12.95 15.31 -10.19
CA VAL A 54 12.32 15.99 -9.05
C VAL A 54 13.40 16.65 -8.21
N GLU A 55 13.46 17.96 -8.27
CA GLU A 55 14.36 18.80 -7.47
C GLU A 55 13.56 19.42 -6.31
N TYR A 56 13.94 19.10 -5.08
CA TYR A 56 13.30 19.66 -3.90
C TYR A 56 14.02 20.93 -3.46
N ASN A 57 13.27 21.98 -3.14
CA ASN A 57 13.85 23.25 -2.66
C ASN A 57 14.54 23.07 -1.29
N LYS A 58 13.78 22.59 -0.31
CA LYS A 58 14.27 22.31 1.06
C LYS A 58 13.61 21.04 1.60
N LEU A 59 14.14 19.89 1.24
CA LEU A 59 13.65 18.60 1.71
C LEU A 59 14.07 18.40 3.17
N ALA A 60 13.13 18.49 4.11
CA ALA A 60 13.38 18.34 5.54
C ALA A 60 13.05 16.95 6.08
N LEU A 61 12.02 16.30 5.52
CA LEU A 61 11.54 14.98 5.98
C LEU A 61 11.18 14.08 4.80
N VAL A 62 11.61 12.85 4.86
CA VAL A 62 11.24 11.77 3.94
C VAL A 62 10.53 10.68 4.73
N ILE A 63 9.32 10.31 4.30
CA ILE A 63 8.57 9.20 4.88
C ILE A 63 8.38 8.13 3.82
N THR A 64 8.81 6.90 4.11
CA THR A 64 8.60 5.75 3.25
C THR A 64 7.74 4.70 3.95
N ASP A 65 6.61 4.37 3.34
CA ASP A 65 5.72 3.30 3.79
C ASP A 65 5.99 2.03 2.97
N GLU A 66 5.79 0.87 3.61
CA GLU A 66 6.01 -0.45 3.00
C GLU A 66 7.39 -0.58 2.33
N GLN A 67 8.41 -0.33 3.09
CA GLN A 67 9.79 -0.22 2.62
C GLN A 67 10.29 -1.39 1.77
N HIS A 68 9.79 -2.61 1.96
CA HIS A 68 10.20 -3.78 1.19
C HIS A 68 9.98 -3.62 -0.34
N ARG A 69 9.15 -2.64 -0.75
CA ARG A 69 8.90 -2.28 -2.15
C ARG A 69 9.95 -1.32 -2.73
N PHE A 70 10.83 -0.78 -1.88
CA PHE A 70 11.88 0.16 -2.29
C PHE A 70 13.26 -0.50 -2.21
N GLY A 71 14.02 -0.47 -3.28
CA GLY A 71 15.41 -0.92 -3.30
C GLY A 71 16.33 0.01 -2.48
N VAL A 72 17.48 -0.52 -2.02
CA VAL A 72 18.48 0.24 -1.24
C VAL A 72 18.91 1.52 -1.96
N ARG A 73 19.17 1.44 -3.27
CA ARG A 73 19.55 2.60 -4.11
C ARG A 73 18.51 3.71 -4.16
N GLN A 74 17.24 3.37 -4.08
CA GLN A 74 16.16 4.37 -4.12
C GLN A 74 16.07 5.18 -2.82
N ARG A 75 16.43 4.56 -1.70
CA ARG A 75 16.52 5.25 -0.40
C ARG A 75 17.68 6.20 -0.35
N GLU A 76 18.85 5.76 -0.79
CA GLU A 76 20.03 6.61 -0.91
C GLU A 76 19.76 7.82 -1.79
N SER A 77 19.09 7.63 -2.93
CA SER A 77 18.78 8.74 -3.82
C SER A 77 17.83 9.78 -3.20
N LEU A 78 16.90 9.38 -2.33
CA LEU A 78 16.05 10.32 -1.59
C LEU A 78 16.82 11.10 -0.51
N SER A 79 17.71 10.42 0.21
CA SER A 79 18.56 11.07 1.21
C SER A 79 19.55 12.07 0.60
N LEU A 80 19.93 11.86 -0.67
CA LEU A 80 20.81 12.74 -1.41
C LEU A 80 20.10 13.96 -2.04
N LYS A 81 18.75 13.98 -2.06
CA LYS A 81 17.95 15.08 -2.64
C LYS A 81 17.81 16.31 -1.71
N GLY A 82 18.33 16.26 -0.50
CA GLY A 82 18.29 17.35 0.48
C GLY A 82 19.58 17.46 1.29
N GLU A 83 19.73 18.55 2.03
CA GLU A 83 20.82 18.73 2.99
C GLU A 83 20.46 17.95 4.28
N LYS A 84 20.72 16.65 4.33
CA LYS A 84 20.46 15.74 5.46
C LYS A 84 19.00 15.74 5.93
N PRO A 85 18.04 15.34 5.09
CA PRO A 85 16.65 15.24 5.53
C PRO A 85 16.49 14.18 6.63
N HIS A 86 15.55 14.38 7.53
CA HIS A 86 15.11 13.31 8.43
C HIS A 86 14.45 12.20 7.61
N VAL A 87 14.68 10.95 8.00
CA VAL A 87 14.13 9.80 7.29
C VAL A 87 13.32 8.93 8.26
N LEU A 88 12.04 8.77 7.96
CA LEU A 88 11.14 7.85 8.65
C LEU A 88 10.79 6.70 7.73
N VAL A 89 11.08 5.51 8.19
CA VAL A 89 10.80 4.27 7.45
C VAL A 89 9.77 3.47 8.21
N MET A 90 8.68 3.10 7.53
CA MET A 90 7.61 2.31 8.12
C MET A 90 7.46 0.97 7.40
N SER A 91 7.10 -0.07 8.15
CA SER A 91 6.79 -1.39 7.61
C SER A 91 5.77 -2.09 8.50
N ALA A 92 4.74 -2.68 7.90
CA ALA A 92 3.77 -3.52 8.60
C ALA A 92 4.28 -4.96 8.79
N THR A 93 5.38 -5.36 8.13
CA THR A 93 5.97 -6.68 8.32
C THR A 93 6.82 -6.68 9.59
N PRO A 94 6.60 -7.62 10.53
CA PRO A 94 7.41 -7.71 11.73
C PRO A 94 8.86 -8.09 11.34
N ILE A 95 9.77 -7.14 11.48
CA ILE A 95 11.21 -7.37 11.28
C ILE A 95 11.81 -7.61 12.67
N PRO A 96 12.46 -8.75 12.92
CA PRO A 96 13.15 -8.96 14.17
C PRO A 96 14.13 -7.81 14.47
N ARG A 97 14.12 -7.32 15.72
CA ARG A 97 14.92 -6.15 16.12
C ARG A 97 16.40 -6.29 15.74
N THR A 98 16.96 -7.47 15.88
CA THR A 98 18.34 -7.79 15.47
C THR A 98 18.57 -7.61 13.99
N LEU A 99 17.61 -8.03 13.16
CA LEU A 99 17.69 -7.86 11.71
C LEU A 99 17.49 -6.39 11.30
N ALA A 100 16.63 -5.67 12.00
CA ALA A 100 16.46 -4.24 11.79
C ALA A 100 17.76 -3.45 12.07
N ILE A 101 18.47 -3.77 13.14
CA ILE A 101 19.78 -3.16 13.48
C ILE A 101 20.82 -3.49 12.41
N ILE A 102 20.84 -4.72 11.90
CA ILE A 102 21.81 -5.14 10.85
C ILE A 102 21.51 -4.42 9.51
N LEU A 103 20.23 -4.28 9.18
CA LEU A 103 19.82 -3.68 7.89
C LEU A 103 19.84 -2.15 7.89
N TYR A 104 19.67 -1.53 9.05
CA TYR A 104 19.43 -0.08 9.18
C TYR A 104 20.43 0.63 10.10
N GLY A 105 21.40 -0.10 10.67
CA GLY A 105 22.56 0.32 11.47
C GLY A 105 22.42 1.61 12.29
N ASP A 106 22.17 2.72 11.63
CA ASP A 106 22.16 4.07 12.20
C ASP A 106 20.76 4.62 12.50
N LEU A 107 19.68 3.79 12.36
CA LEU A 107 18.32 4.25 12.62
C LEU A 107 17.82 3.79 13.98
N ASP A 108 17.17 4.70 14.71
CA ASP A 108 16.40 4.39 15.91
C ASP A 108 15.15 3.57 15.51
N VAL A 109 14.86 2.52 16.30
CA VAL A 109 13.73 1.62 16.04
C VAL A 109 12.62 1.88 17.03
N SER A 110 11.44 2.26 16.52
CA SER A 110 10.21 2.37 17.29
C SER A 110 9.25 1.24 16.88
N ILE A 111 8.63 0.60 17.85
CA ILE A 111 7.72 -0.53 17.64
C ILE A 111 6.32 -0.12 18.10
N ILE A 112 5.32 -0.34 17.23
CA ILE A 112 3.90 -0.23 17.58
C ILE A 112 3.40 -1.65 17.75
N ASP A 113 3.18 -2.08 18.99
CA ASP A 113 2.81 -3.44 19.38
C ASP A 113 1.35 -3.58 19.82
N GLU A 114 0.62 -2.47 19.85
CA GLU A 114 -0.80 -2.44 20.18
C GLU A 114 -1.68 -2.29 18.92
N LEU A 115 -2.82 -2.96 18.94
CA LEU A 115 -3.84 -2.78 17.91
C LEU A 115 -4.77 -1.61 18.27
N PRO A 116 -5.33 -0.90 17.26
CA PRO A 116 -6.36 0.12 17.53
C PRO A 116 -7.51 -0.47 18.35
N ALA A 117 -7.98 0.29 19.36
CA ALA A 117 -8.98 -0.19 20.33
C ALA A 117 -10.31 -0.65 19.67
N GLU A 118 -10.68 -0.10 18.53
CA GLU A 118 -11.92 -0.43 17.79
C GLU A 118 -11.75 -1.57 16.77
N ARG A 119 -10.56 -2.15 16.65
CA ARG A 119 -10.32 -3.22 15.68
C ARG A 119 -10.99 -4.52 16.14
N LEU A 120 -12.00 -4.95 15.39
CA LEU A 120 -12.68 -6.22 15.63
C LEU A 120 -11.72 -7.39 15.34
N PRO A 121 -11.78 -8.46 16.17
CA PRO A 121 -10.96 -9.65 15.96
C PRO A 121 -11.33 -10.34 14.65
N ILE A 122 -10.32 -10.73 13.88
CA ILE A 122 -10.50 -11.50 12.65
C ILE A 122 -10.77 -12.95 13.04
N LYS A 123 -11.86 -13.52 12.51
CA LYS A 123 -12.19 -14.95 12.69
C LYS A 123 -11.58 -15.73 11.53
N ASN A 124 -10.67 -16.63 11.85
CA ASN A 124 -10.02 -17.51 10.87
C ASN A 124 -10.50 -18.95 11.08
N CYS A 125 -10.73 -19.67 9.99
CA CYS A 125 -10.96 -21.11 10.04
C CYS A 125 -10.31 -21.78 8.83
N VAL A 126 -9.78 -22.99 9.03
CA VAL A 126 -9.30 -23.86 7.96
C VAL A 126 -10.29 -24.98 7.81
N VAL A 127 -10.80 -25.18 6.61
CA VAL A 127 -11.85 -26.17 6.32
C VAL A 127 -11.51 -26.92 5.02
N ASN A 128 -12.07 -28.11 4.88
CA ASN A 128 -11.96 -28.89 3.66
C ASN A 128 -13.06 -28.52 2.65
N THR A 129 -13.00 -29.14 1.46
CA THR A 129 -13.93 -28.87 0.37
C THR A 129 -15.39 -29.22 0.70
N SER A 130 -15.64 -30.16 1.64
CA SER A 130 -17.01 -30.51 2.04
C SER A 130 -17.73 -29.36 2.77
N TYR A 131 -17.00 -28.39 3.27
CA TYR A 131 -17.55 -27.20 3.94
C TYR A 131 -18.01 -26.11 2.94
N ARG A 132 -17.69 -26.24 1.65
CA ARG A 132 -18.03 -25.23 0.62
C ARG A 132 -19.50 -24.78 0.62
N PRO A 133 -20.50 -25.66 0.73
CA PRO A 133 -21.90 -25.22 0.77
C PRO A 133 -22.21 -24.28 1.94
N THR A 134 -21.59 -24.51 3.08
CA THR A 134 -21.73 -23.64 4.26
C THR A 134 -21.00 -22.31 4.07
N ALA A 135 -19.81 -22.33 3.47
CA ALA A 135 -19.06 -21.13 3.14
C ALA A 135 -19.83 -20.25 2.13
N TYR A 136 -20.45 -20.83 1.12
CA TYR A 136 -21.23 -20.07 0.14
C TYR A 136 -22.46 -19.42 0.77
N ARG A 137 -23.19 -20.10 1.64
CA ARG A 137 -24.30 -19.49 2.39
C ARG A 137 -23.84 -18.34 3.27
N PHE A 138 -22.65 -18.48 3.87
CA PHE A 138 -22.06 -17.38 4.64
C PHE A 138 -21.69 -16.19 3.74
N ILE A 139 -21.10 -16.44 2.56
CA ILE A 139 -20.78 -15.42 1.56
C ILE A 139 -22.04 -14.67 1.13
N GLU A 140 -23.09 -15.38 0.76
CA GLU A 140 -24.39 -14.78 0.37
C GLU A 140 -24.92 -13.84 1.47
N LYS A 141 -24.90 -14.31 2.71
CA LYS A 141 -25.31 -13.49 3.85
C LYS A 141 -24.44 -12.24 4.02
N GLN A 142 -23.13 -12.31 3.79
CA GLN A 142 -22.25 -11.15 3.90
C GLN A 142 -22.50 -10.16 2.76
N VAL A 143 -22.64 -10.66 1.55
CA VAL A 143 -22.92 -9.83 0.36
C VAL A 143 -24.30 -9.14 0.48
N SER A 144 -25.34 -9.85 0.97
CA SER A 144 -26.66 -9.22 1.21
C SER A 144 -26.63 -8.10 2.26
N GLN A 145 -25.60 -8.05 3.10
CA GLN A 145 -25.33 -6.97 4.06
C GLN A 145 -24.47 -5.84 3.51
N GLY A 146 -24.19 -5.85 2.19
CA GLY A 146 -23.34 -4.86 1.53
C GLY A 146 -21.84 -5.07 1.70
N ARG A 147 -21.39 -6.22 2.21
CA ARG A 147 -19.97 -6.53 2.39
C ARG A 147 -19.38 -7.12 1.10
N GLN A 148 -18.09 -6.90 0.91
CA GLN A 148 -17.32 -7.47 -0.20
C GLN A 148 -16.65 -8.77 0.23
N VAL A 149 -16.48 -9.68 -0.72
CA VAL A 149 -15.81 -10.97 -0.52
C VAL A 149 -14.74 -11.15 -1.59
N TYR A 150 -13.55 -11.55 -1.15
CA TYR A 150 -12.44 -11.90 -2.04
C TYR A 150 -12.19 -13.40 -1.96
N ILE A 151 -12.08 -14.03 -3.15
CA ILE A 151 -11.74 -15.46 -3.27
C ILE A 151 -10.42 -15.53 -4.01
N ILE A 152 -9.41 -16.10 -3.36
CA ILE A 152 -8.06 -16.22 -3.90
C ILE A 152 -7.83 -17.68 -4.31
N CYS A 153 -7.49 -17.89 -5.57
CA CYS A 153 -7.09 -19.19 -6.10
C CYS A 153 -5.57 -19.23 -6.33
N PRO A 154 -4.93 -20.40 -6.19
CA PRO A 154 -3.49 -20.53 -6.36
C PRO A 154 -3.02 -20.35 -7.81
N MET A 155 -3.92 -20.56 -8.79
CA MET A 155 -3.60 -20.52 -10.22
C MET A 155 -4.58 -19.63 -10.98
N VAL A 156 -4.13 -19.05 -12.10
CA VAL A 156 -5.00 -18.29 -13.01
C VAL A 156 -5.72 -19.26 -13.96
N GLU A 157 -4.96 -20.18 -14.56
CA GLU A 157 -5.42 -21.23 -15.47
C GLU A 157 -5.03 -22.61 -14.95
N GLU A 158 -5.56 -23.66 -15.55
CA GLU A 158 -5.22 -25.03 -15.22
C GLU A 158 -3.73 -25.30 -15.49
N SER A 159 -3.08 -26.04 -14.59
CA SER A 159 -1.67 -26.41 -14.69
C SER A 159 -1.51 -27.91 -14.50
N GLU A 160 -0.74 -28.56 -15.37
CA GLU A 160 -0.41 -29.97 -15.26
C GLU A 160 0.45 -30.31 -14.03
N THR A 161 1.12 -29.31 -13.46
CA THR A 161 2.11 -29.49 -12.38
C THR A 161 1.58 -29.11 -11.00
N MET A 162 0.44 -28.44 -10.90
CA MET A 162 -0.14 -28.00 -9.64
C MET A 162 -1.59 -28.44 -9.51
N GLU A 163 -1.91 -29.10 -8.41
CA GLU A 163 -3.29 -29.41 -8.03
C GLU A 163 -3.91 -28.20 -7.31
N GLY A 164 -5.09 -27.79 -7.74
CA GLY A 164 -5.83 -26.72 -7.08
C GLY A 164 -6.84 -26.04 -8.00
N GLU A 165 -7.62 -25.15 -7.41
CA GLU A 165 -8.61 -24.37 -8.15
C GLU A 165 -7.94 -23.24 -8.92
N ASN A 166 -8.34 -23.06 -10.17
CA ASN A 166 -7.93 -21.90 -10.97
C ASN A 166 -9.01 -20.82 -11.00
N VAL A 167 -8.58 -19.56 -11.17
CA VAL A 167 -9.49 -18.41 -11.14
C VAL A 167 -10.56 -18.48 -12.21
N ILE A 168 -10.19 -18.89 -13.44
CA ILE A 168 -11.09 -18.84 -14.59
C ILE A 168 -12.27 -19.82 -14.40
N GLN A 169 -11.98 -21.08 -14.13
CA GLN A 169 -13.01 -22.10 -13.93
C GLN A 169 -13.84 -21.84 -12.68
N TYR A 170 -13.17 -21.44 -11.59
CA TYR A 170 -13.84 -21.17 -10.33
C TYR A 170 -14.76 -19.95 -10.42
N ALA A 171 -14.37 -18.89 -11.13
CA ALA A 171 -15.22 -17.74 -11.38
C ALA A 171 -16.44 -18.09 -12.25
N GLN A 172 -16.29 -18.96 -13.26
CA GLN A 172 -17.40 -19.42 -14.07
C GLN A 172 -18.42 -20.21 -13.23
N MET A 173 -17.93 -21.13 -12.40
CA MET A 173 -18.76 -21.91 -11.48
C MET A 173 -19.53 -21.00 -10.52
N LEU A 174 -18.85 -20.03 -9.88
CA LEU A 174 -19.49 -19.09 -8.96
C LEU A 174 -20.53 -18.20 -9.65
N ARG A 175 -20.26 -17.75 -10.87
CA ARG A 175 -21.26 -16.98 -11.66
C ARG A 175 -22.53 -17.78 -11.91
N SER A 176 -22.42 -19.07 -12.21
CA SER A 176 -23.61 -19.94 -12.39
C SER A 176 -24.35 -20.17 -11.07
N GLN A 177 -23.66 -20.24 -9.95
CA GLN A 177 -24.23 -20.51 -8.64
C GLN A 177 -24.88 -19.28 -8.00
N PHE A 178 -24.28 -18.09 -8.17
CA PHE A 178 -24.75 -16.83 -7.62
C PHE A 178 -25.41 -15.91 -8.66
N ALA A 179 -25.79 -16.45 -9.83
CA ALA A 179 -26.52 -15.67 -10.82
C ALA A 179 -27.85 -15.16 -10.21
N PRO A 180 -28.19 -13.88 -10.38
CA PRO A 180 -29.49 -13.39 -10.00
C PRO A 180 -30.54 -14.13 -10.80
N SER A 181 -31.49 -14.77 -10.13
CA SER A 181 -32.68 -15.40 -10.71
C SER A 181 -33.62 -14.36 -11.31
#